data_cf5d34879e579b61aa914afb0ecad4b0
#
_entry.id   cf5d34879e579b61aa914afb0ecad4b0
#
_cell.length_a   1.000
_cell.length_b   1.000
_cell.length_c   1.000
_cell.angle_alpha   90.00
_cell.angle_beta   90.00
_cell.angle_gamma   90.00
#
_symmetry.space_group_name_H-M   'P 1'
#
loop_
_entity.id
_entity.type
_entity.pdbx_description
1 polymer ?
#
loop_
_entity_poly.entity_id
_entity_poly.type
_entity_poly.pdbx_seq_one_letter_code
_entity_poly.pdbx_strand_id
1 'polypeptide(L)'
;MSKKLHFVSGLPRACSTLLCNLLAQNSRVHATPTSALHEIGYIARQVFQTEEAKAVDMEKVLEPMYLDYVKAGCENAFNSITDRPVVVDKCRSWIGHLDQLFKVWPDAKVLVPVRDIRGILSSMEKKRQQHPEVFNGVEQQNPQNWTTIDKRAQGWLQSPPIGIAIERLHEAAERFGDKLMFIHAEDLTEDPQSVMNNVWEFLGEEPFVHN
;
A
#
# COMPACT_ATOMS: atom_id res chain seq x y z
N MET A 1 -7.09 24.40 -0.83
CA MET A 1 -5.84 24.10 -0.10
C MET A 1 -5.31 22.76 -0.61
N SER A 2 -4.00 22.62 -0.80
CA SER A 2 -3.38 21.32 -1.15
C SER A 2 -3.56 20.37 0.02
N LYS A 3 -4.01 19.14 -0.25
CA LYS A 3 -4.13 18.07 0.75
C LYS A 3 -2.76 17.45 1.01
N LYS A 4 -2.50 17.05 2.26
CA LYS A 4 -1.36 16.18 2.56
C LYS A 4 -1.73 14.75 2.17
N LEU A 5 -0.91 14.10 1.35
CA LEU A 5 -1.08 12.70 0.96
C LEU A 5 -0.04 11.83 1.65
N HIS A 6 -0.52 10.78 2.29
CA HIS A 6 0.27 9.70 2.86
C HIS A 6 -0.28 8.35 2.40
N PHE A 7 0.45 7.27 2.67
CA PHE A 7 0.12 5.97 2.10
C PHE A 7 0.19 4.86 3.15
N VAL A 8 -0.62 3.83 2.95
CA VAL A 8 -0.52 2.55 3.68
C VAL A 8 -0.20 1.46 2.66
N SER A 9 0.94 0.81 2.83
CA SER A 9 1.36 -0.31 1.99
C SER A 9 2.21 -1.29 2.80
N GLY A 10 2.05 -2.58 2.61
CA GLY A 10 2.80 -3.57 3.38
C GLY A 10 2.31 -4.99 3.15
N LEU A 11 2.55 -5.87 4.13
CA LEU A 11 2.21 -7.27 4.03
C LEU A 11 0.69 -7.51 4.01
N PRO A 12 0.23 -8.53 3.29
CA PRO A 12 -1.16 -8.96 3.36
C PRO A 12 -1.48 -9.47 4.77
N ARG A 13 -2.75 -9.34 5.20
CA ARG A 13 -3.22 -9.85 6.50
C ARG A 13 -2.48 -9.28 7.73
N ALA A 14 -1.89 -8.10 7.59
CA ALA A 14 -1.15 -7.38 8.64
C ALA A 14 -1.97 -6.20 9.22
N CYS A 15 -3.27 -6.36 9.39
CA CYS A 15 -4.19 -5.39 10.02
C CYS A 15 -4.27 -4.00 9.35
N SER A 16 -3.91 -3.88 8.06
CA SER A 16 -3.97 -2.60 7.35
C SER A 16 -5.37 -1.98 7.29
N THR A 17 -6.44 -2.79 7.31
CA THR A 17 -7.82 -2.29 7.37
C THR A 17 -8.14 -1.70 8.76
N LEU A 18 -7.69 -2.34 9.84
CA LEU A 18 -7.82 -1.79 11.19
C LEU A 18 -7.09 -0.45 11.29
N LEU A 19 -5.85 -0.38 10.81
CA LEU A 19 -5.09 0.87 10.78
C LEU A 19 -5.84 1.98 10.03
N CYS A 20 -6.39 1.69 8.85
CA CYS A 20 -7.18 2.68 8.12
C CYS A 20 -8.45 3.11 8.87
N ASN A 21 -9.11 2.18 9.56
CA ASN A 21 -10.29 2.51 10.37
C ASN A 21 -9.94 3.40 11.57
N LEU A 22 -8.81 3.14 12.23
CA LEU A 22 -8.31 4.00 13.31
C LEU A 22 -7.96 5.40 12.77
N LEU A 23 -7.23 5.50 11.67
CA LEU A 23 -6.93 6.77 11.02
C LEU A 23 -8.20 7.56 10.67
N ALA A 24 -9.23 6.89 10.16
CA ALA A 24 -10.49 7.51 9.73
C ALA A 24 -11.36 8.05 10.89
N GLN A 25 -11.10 7.64 12.16
CA GLN A 25 -11.76 8.20 13.33
C GLN A 25 -11.44 9.69 13.50
N ASN A 26 -10.24 10.12 13.12
CA ASN A 26 -9.88 11.53 13.13
C ASN A 26 -10.61 12.26 11.99
N SER A 27 -11.44 13.24 12.34
CA SER A 27 -12.25 14.00 11.37
C SER A 27 -11.42 14.78 10.34
N ARG A 28 -10.13 15.01 10.60
CA ARG A 28 -9.20 15.65 9.67
C ARG A 28 -8.65 14.70 8.61
N VAL A 29 -8.75 13.37 8.83
CA VAL A 29 -8.10 12.36 7.99
C VAL A 29 -9.14 11.57 7.19
N HIS A 30 -8.96 11.52 5.89
CA HIS A 30 -9.63 10.57 5.01
C HIS A 30 -8.71 9.38 4.76
N ALA A 31 -9.07 8.22 5.27
CA ALA A 31 -8.32 6.99 5.03
C ALA A 31 -9.15 6.00 4.22
N THR A 32 -8.58 5.51 3.13
CA THR A 32 -9.25 4.51 2.28
C THR A 32 -8.87 3.09 2.73
N PRO A 33 -9.83 2.20 2.95
CA PRO A 33 -9.51 0.80 3.31
C PRO A 33 -8.95 0.00 2.14
N THR A 34 -9.18 0.48 0.92
CA THR A 34 -8.58 0.00 -0.34
C THR A 34 -8.71 1.07 -1.41
N SER A 35 -7.80 1.09 -2.37
CA SER A 35 -7.77 2.07 -3.46
C SER A 35 -7.29 1.43 -4.76
N ALA A 36 -7.75 1.97 -5.88
CA ALA A 36 -7.30 1.62 -7.22
C ALA A 36 -6.36 2.70 -7.83
N LEU A 37 -6.00 3.75 -7.09
CA LEU A 37 -5.21 4.87 -7.64
C LEU A 37 -3.82 4.43 -8.11
N HIS A 38 -3.20 3.51 -7.38
CA HIS A 38 -1.95 2.90 -7.84
C HIS A 38 -2.09 2.29 -9.23
N GLU A 39 -3.16 1.52 -9.48
CA GLU A 39 -3.40 0.85 -10.76
C GLU A 39 -3.62 1.86 -11.89
N ILE A 40 -4.33 2.95 -11.63
CA ILE A 40 -4.53 4.03 -12.59
C ILE A 40 -3.18 4.65 -12.98
N GLY A 41 -2.34 4.97 -12.00
CA GLY A 41 -0.99 5.47 -12.25
C GLY A 41 -0.11 4.48 -13.02
N TYR A 42 -0.19 3.19 -12.66
CA TYR A 42 0.54 2.14 -13.35
C TYR A 42 0.10 1.98 -14.81
N ILE A 43 -1.20 1.99 -15.09
CA ILE A 43 -1.75 1.93 -16.45
C ILE A 43 -1.31 3.16 -17.26
N ALA A 44 -1.37 4.36 -16.68
CA ALA A 44 -0.91 5.57 -17.36
C ALA A 44 0.56 5.47 -17.80
N ARG A 45 1.41 4.74 -17.05
CA ARG A 45 2.80 4.49 -17.41
C ARG A 45 2.96 3.65 -18.69
N GLN A 46 1.94 2.90 -19.10
CA GLN A 46 2.01 2.10 -20.34
C GLN A 46 2.22 2.97 -21.59
N VAL A 47 1.88 4.26 -21.52
CA VAL A 47 2.16 5.20 -22.62
C VAL A 47 3.65 5.21 -23.02
N PHE A 48 4.58 4.96 -22.09
CA PHE A 48 6.02 4.91 -22.35
C PHE A 48 6.45 3.80 -23.30
N GLN A 49 5.56 2.82 -23.53
CA GLN A 49 5.82 1.68 -24.41
C GLN A 49 5.35 1.93 -25.86
N THR A 50 4.64 3.03 -26.11
CA THR A 50 4.14 3.35 -27.46
C THR A 50 5.27 3.87 -28.36
N GLU A 51 5.09 3.75 -29.68
CA GLU A 51 6.08 4.23 -30.66
C GLU A 51 6.20 5.78 -30.62
N GLU A 52 5.10 6.46 -30.34
CA GLU A 52 5.09 7.93 -30.18
C GLU A 52 5.93 8.35 -28.97
N ALA A 53 5.81 7.62 -27.87
CA ALA A 53 6.58 7.90 -26.66
C ALA A 53 8.09 7.66 -26.87
N LYS A 54 8.48 6.64 -27.64
CA LYS A 54 9.88 6.36 -27.96
C LYS A 54 10.54 7.46 -28.80
N ALA A 55 9.76 8.25 -29.52
CA ALA A 55 10.23 9.38 -30.30
C ALA A 55 10.43 10.67 -29.49
N VAL A 56 10.03 10.67 -28.23
CA VAL A 56 10.08 11.83 -27.32
C VAL A 56 11.20 11.64 -26.29
N ASP A 57 11.84 12.73 -25.87
CA ASP A 57 12.84 12.71 -24.80
C ASP A 57 12.19 12.25 -23.49
N MET A 58 12.61 11.07 -23.00
CA MET A 58 12.05 10.43 -21.82
C MET A 58 12.21 11.28 -20.57
N GLU A 59 13.44 11.78 -20.35
CA GLU A 59 13.77 12.47 -19.11
C GLU A 59 13.23 13.90 -19.08
N LYS A 60 13.28 14.59 -20.21
CA LYS A 60 12.90 16.01 -20.25
C LYS A 60 11.42 16.25 -20.49
N VAL A 61 10.73 15.30 -21.11
CA VAL A 61 9.32 15.49 -21.52
C VAL A 61 8.40 14.45 -20.93
N LEU A 62 8.62 13.17 -21.18
CA LEU A 62 7.66 12.13 -20.81
C LEU A 62 7.57 11.90 -19.31
N GLU A 63 8.69 11.78 -18.61
CA GLU A 63 8.67 11.54 -17.16
C GLU A 63 8.05 12.71 -16.40
N PRO A 64 8.44 13.98 -16.60
CA PRO A 64 7.78 15.11 -15.96
C PRO A 64 6.28 15.18 -16.26
N MET A 65 5.88 15.00 -17.52
CA MET A 65 4.47 14.99 -17.91
C MET A 65 3.67 13.87 -17.20
N TYR A 66 4.24 12.67 -17.10
CA TYR A 66 3.63 11.56 -16.39
C TYR A 66 3.48 11.84 -14.89
N LEU A 67 4.53 12.34 -14.23
CA LEU A 67 4.50 12.65 -12.81
C LEU A 67 3.46 13.72 -12.50
N ASP A 68 3.37 14.78 -13.30
CA ASP A 68 2.35 15.83 -13.16
C ASP A 68 0.94 15.28 -13.41
N TYR A 69 0.75 14.45 -14.42
CA TYR A 69 -0.54 13.80 -14.70
C TYR A 69 -1.01 12.93 -13.54
N VAL A 70 -0.13 12.08 -12.99
CA VAL A 70 -0.46 11.21 -11.86
C VAL A 70 -0.77 12.05 -10.62
N LYS A 71 0.04 13.07 -10.33
CA LYS A 71 -0.18 13.98 -9.20
C LYS A 71 -1.53 14.68 -9.31
N ALA A 72 -1.76 15.37 -10.41
CA ALA A 72 -3.01 16.12 -10.63
C ALA A 72 -4.23 15.20 -10.63
N GLY A 73 -4.14 14.03 -11.26
CA GLY A 73 -5.21 13.04 -11.30
C GLY A 73 -5.60 12.54 -9.91
N CYS A 74 -4.62 12.15 -9.09
CA CYS A 74 -4.86 11.68 -7.73
C CYS A 74 -5.39 12.81 -6.82
N GLU A 75 -4.79 13.99 -6.87
CA GLU A 75 -5.24 15.14 -6.05
C GLU A 75 -6.67 15.56 -6.40
N ASN A 76 -7.02 15.61 -7.69
CA ASN A 76 -8.38 15.90 -8.13
C ASN A 76 -9.37 14.80 -7.73
N ALA A 77 -9.00 13.53 -7.83
CA ALA A 77 -9.83 12.43 -7.36
C ALA A 77 -10.13 12.57 -5.87
N PHE A 78 -9.13 12.85 -5.03
CA PHE A 78 -9.36 13.07 -3.60
C PHE A 78 -10.14 14.35 -3.31
N ASN A 79 -9.94 15.42 -4.08
CA ASN A 79 -10.74 16.64 -3.93
C ASN A 79 -12.23 16.43 -4.23
N SER A 80 -12.56 15.47 -5.09
CA SER A 80 -13.96 15.14 -5.41
C SER A 80 -14.67 14.29 -4.35
N ILE A 81 -13.93 13.59 -3.49
CA ILE A 81 -14.51 12.65 -2.52
C ILE A 81 -14.41 13.10 -1.06
N THR A 82 -13.55 14.08 -0.75
CA THR A 82 -13.37 14.54 0.63
C THR A 82 -12.85 15.97 0.71
N ASP A 83 -13.32 16.71 1.72
CA ASP A 83 -12.80 18.04 2.08
C ASP A 83 -11.72 17.95 3.18
N ARG A 84 -11.45 16.78 3.71
CA ARG A 84 -10.46 16.57 4.78
C ARG A 84 -9.06 16.93 4.30
N PRO A 85 -8.25 17.64 5.14
CA PRO A 85 -6.94 18.14 4.73
C PRO A 85 -5.87 17.07 4.58
N VAL A 86 -6.05 15.91 5.21
CA VAL A 86 -5.10 14.79 5.16
C VAL A 86 -5.78 13.58 4.51
N VAL A 87 -5.10 12.98 3.56
CA VAL A 87 -5.56 11.75 2.89
C VAL A 87 -4.51 10.66 3.09
N VAL A 88 -4.96 9.48 3.49
CA VAL A 88 -4.12 8.29 3.59
C VAL A 88 -4.67 7.24 2.63
N ASP A 89 -3.97 7.05 1.52
CA ASP A 89 -4.34 6.09 0.48
C ASP A 89 -3.76 4.71 0.75
N LYS A 90 -4.59 3.68 0.74
CA LYS A 90 -4.15 2.32 1.01
C LYS A 90 -4.18 1.44 -0.23
N CYS A 91 -3.00 1.09 -0.72
CA CYS A 91 -2.82 0.04 -1.71
C CYS A 91 -1.52 -0.73 -1.43
N ARG A 92 -1.59 -2.06 -1.45
CA ARG A 92 -0.40 -2.90 -1.20
C ARG A 92 0.68 -2.75 -2.26
N SER A 93 0.30 -2.39 -3.46
CA SER A 93 1.23 -2.25 -4.58
C SER A 93 2.16 -1.04 -4.46
N TRP A 94 1.84 -0.04 -3.64
CA TRP A 94 2.71 1.13 -3.45
C TRP A 94 4.12 0.76 -3.02
N ILE A 95 4.30 -0.27 -2.18
CA ILE A 95 5.62 -0.69 -1.70
C ILE A 95 6.58 -1.09 -2.82
N GLY A 96 6.06 -1.54 -3.94
CA GLY A 96 6.85 -1.87 -5.13
C GLY A 96 7.21 -0.68 -6.02
N HIS A 97 6.69 0.52 -5.73
CA HIS A 97 6.81 1.70 -6.59
C HIS A 97 7.16 2.98 -5.82
N LEU A 98 7.88 2.84 -4.70
CA LEU A 98 8.23 3.98 -3.83
C LEU A 98 9.09 5.03 -4.53
N ASP A 99 9.96 4.63 -5.46
CA ASP A 99 10.73 5.58 -6.27
C ASP A 99 9.82 6.59 -7.00
N GLN A 100 8.77 6.08 -7.60
CA GLN A 100 7.81 6.94 -8.31
C GLN A 100 6.92 7.70 -7.34
N LEU A 101 6.45 7.04 -6.28
CA LEU A 101 5.64 7.67 -5.25
C LEU A 101 6.33 8.91 -4.69
N PHE A 102 7.61 8.80 -4.31
CA PHE A 102 8.36 9.92 -3.74
C PHE A 102 8.84 10.94 -4.78
N LYS A 103 8.89 10.60 -6.07
CA LYS A 103 9.03 11.61 -7.13
C LYS A 103 7.76 12.47 -7.27
N VAL A 104 6.58 11.85 -7.17
CA VAL A 104 5.29 12.55 -7.26
C VAL A 104 4.98 13.34 -5.99
N TRP A 105 5.20 12.73 -4.81
CA TRP A 105 4.93 13.31 -3.48
C TRP A 105 6.16 13.19 -2.57
N PRO A 106 7.13 14.13 -2.69
CA PRO A 106 8.39 14.05 -1.94
C PRO A 106 8.22 14.05 -0.42
N ASP A 107 7.18 14.72 0.09
CA ASP A 107 6.89 14.85 1.52
C ASP A 107 5.96 13.75 2.06
N ALA A 108 5.54 12.82 1.20
CA ALA A 108 4.69 11.72 1.62
C ALA A 108 5.41 10.78 2.58
N LYS A 109 4.63 10.19 3.48
CA LYS A 109 5.05 9.13 4.40
C LYS A 109 4.25 7.88 4.15
N VAL A 110 4.87 6.73 4.40
CA VAL A 110 4.24 5.43 4.17
C VAL A 110 4.19 4.64 5.47
N LEU A 111 2.98 4.30 5.89
CA LEU A 111 2.73 3.39 7.00
C LEU A 111 2.79 1.96 6.47
N VAL A 112 3.62 1.14 7.08
CA VAL A 112 3.94 -0.21 6.61
C VAL A 112 3.50 -1.26 7.62
N PRO A 113 2.23 -1.73 7.55
CA PRO A 113 1.78 -2.82 8.40
C PRO A 113 2.54 -4.11 8.11
N VAL A 114 3.15 -4.67 9.14
CA VAL A 114 3.87 -5.96 9.12
C VAL A 114 3.28 -6.91 10.16
N ARG A 115 3.53 -8.20 9.98
CA ARG A 115 3.02 -9.24 10.87
C ARG A 115 3.91 -10.46 10.82
N ASP A 116 3.94 -11.26 11.91
CA ASP A 116 4.56 -12.59 11.89
C ASP A 116 4.04 -13.42 10.70
N ILE A 117 4.97 -13.95 9.91
CA ILE A 117 4.66 -14.69 8.67
C ILE A 117 3.73 -15.89 8.96
N ARG A 118 3.92 -16.58 10.08
CA ARG A 118 3.04 -17.70 10.49
C ARG A 118 1.60 -17.23 10.71
N GLY A 119 1.44 -16.03 11.29
CA GLY A 119 0.14 -15.39 11.47
C GLY A 119 -0.53 -15.03 10.14
N ILE A 120 0.26 -14.57 9.17
CA ILE A 120 -0.22 -14.29 7.81
C ILE A 120 -0.68 -15.58 7.14
N LEU A 121 0.17 -16.62 7.11
CA LEU A 121 -0.14 -17.91 6.49
C LEU A 121 -1.39 -18.55 7.10
N SER A 122 -1.48 -18.57 8.43
CA SER A 122 -2.68 -19.07 9.15
C SER A 122 -3.93 -18.29 8.75
N SER A 123 -3.86 -16.96 8.65
CA SER A 123 -5.00 -16.13 8.25
C SER A 123 -5.39 -16.36 6.78
N MET A 124 -4.43 -16.60 5.89
CA MET A 124 -4.70 -16.92 4.49
C MET A 124 -5.34 -18.30 4.36
N GLU A 125 -4.82 -19.30 5.08
CA GLU A 125 -5.38 -20.65 5.08
C GLU A 125 -6.81 -20.67 5.61
N LYS A 126 -7.10 -19.99 6.73
CA LYS A 126 -8.48 -19.85 7.25
C LYS A 126 -9.42 -19.27 6.19
N LYS A 127 -8.98 -18.21 5.49
CA LYS A 127 -9.79 -17.61 4.42
C LYS A 127 -10.01 -18.59 3.26
N ARG A 128 -8.97 -19.36 2.89
CA ARG A 128 -9.05 -20.38 1.83
C ARG A 128 -10.03 -21.49 2.19
N GLN A 129 -10.06 -21.92 3.46
CA GLN A 129 -11.00 -22.93 3.93
C GLN A 129 -12.46 -22.42 3.95
N GLN A 130 -12.66 -21.13 4.27
CA GLN A 130 -13.98 -20.50 4.25
C GLN A 130 -14.52 -20.27 2.83
N HIS A 131 -13.64 -20.05 1.88
CA HIS A 131 -13.96 -19.72 0.49
C HIS A 131 -13.14 -20.58 -0.47
N PRO A 132 -13.39 -21.90 -0.53
CA PRO A 132 -12.59 -22.83 -1.34
C PRO A 132 -12.72 -22.60 -2.84
N GLU A 133 -13.77 -21.90 -3.28
CA GLU A 133 -14.03 -21.52 -4.68
C GLU A 133 -13.23 -20.30 -5.14
N VAL A 134 -12.70 -19.50 -4.21
CA VAL A 134 -11.98 -18.26 -4.53
C VAL A 134 -10.50 -18.53 -4.67
N PHE A 135 -9.98 -18.41 -5.87
CA PHE A 135 -8.58 -18.53 -6.21
C PHE A 135 -8.00 -17.16 -6.57
N ASN A 136 -6.79 -16.87 -6.14
CA ASN A 136 -6.05 -15.73 -6.68
C ASN A 136 -5.47 -16.07 -8.07
N GLY A 137 -4.95 -15.06 -8.80
CA GLY A 137 -4.47 -15.26 -10.16
C GLY A 137 -3.32 -16.28 -10.28
N VAL A 138 -2.49 -16.42 -9.24
CA VAL A 138 -1.38 -17.41 -9.22
C VAL A 138 -1.92 -18.82 -8.99
N GLU A 139 -2.89 -18.96 -8.08
CA GLU A 139 -3.54 -20.25 -7.80
C GLU A 139 -4.33 -20.76 -9.00
N GLN A 140 -4.94 -19.86 -9.78
CA GLN A 140 -5.69 -20.21 -11.01
C GLN A 140 -4.79 -20.78 -12.09
N GLN A 141 -3.55 -20.33 -12.21
CA GLN A 141 -2.64 -20.78 -13.25
C GLN A 141 -2.19 -22.23 -13.06
N ASN A 142 -2.05 -22.70 -11.81
CA ASN A 142 -1.56 -24.04 -11.49
C ASN A 142 -2.30 -24.65 -10.28
N PRO A 143 -3.60 -24.99 -10.40
CA PRO A 143 -4.42 -25.44 -9.27
C PRO A 143 -3.85 -26.67 -8.52
N GLN A 144 -3.15 -27.58 -9.24
CA GLN A 144 -2.55 -28.77 -8.67
C GLN A 144 -1.43 -28.48 -7.65
N ASN A 145 -0.83 -27.30 -7.72
CA ASN A 145 0.21 -26.87 -6.78
C ASN A 145 -0.35 -26.33 -5.46
N TRP A 146 -1.68 -26.26 -5.31
CA TRP A 146 -2.35 -25.64 -4.16
C TRP A 146 -3.24 -26.63 -3.39
N THR A 147 -3.03 -27.93 -3.55
CA THR A 147 -3.90 -28.99 -3.02
C THR A 147 -3.71 -29.27 -1.53
N THR A 148 -2.51 -29.04 -0.98
CA THR A 148 -2.21 -29.26 0.45
C THR A 148 -1.85 -27.96 1.14
N ILE A 149 -1.95 -27.91 2.49
CA ILE A 149 -1.59 -26.75 3.31
C ILE A 149 -0.12 -26.37 3.05
N ASP A 150 0.78 -27.34 3.04
CA ASP A 150 2.22 -27.11 2.83
C ASP A 150 2.51 -26.50 1.45
N LYS A 151 1.90 -27.04 0.41
CA LYS A 151 2.02 -26.49 -0.95
C LYS A 151 1.49 -25.07 -1.04
N ARG A 152 0.34 -24.78 -0.41
CA ARG A 152 -0.20 -23.44 -0.36
C ARG A 152 0.72 -22.46 0.39
N ALA A 153 1.19 -22.84 1.57
CA ALA A 153 2.11 -22.03 2.35
C ALA A 153 3.40 -21.74 1.57
N GLN A 154 4.01 -22.75 0.95
CA GLN A 154 5.19 -22.59 0.11
C GLN A 154 4.92 -21.68 -1.10
N GLY A 155 3.81 -21.90 -1.79
CA GLY A 155 3.42 -21.07 -2.94
C GLY A 155 3.23 -19.61 -2.58
N TRP A 156 2.56 -19.32 -1.45
CA TRP A 156 2.37 -17.93 -0.98
C TRP A 156 3.68 -17.26 -0.56
N LEU A 157 4.64 -18.01 -0.02
CA LEU A 157 5.95 -17.47 0.35
C LEU A 157 6.85 -17.21 -0.86
N GLN A 158 6.70 -17.98 -1.92
CA GLN A 158 7.52 -17.88 -3.14
C GLN A 158 6.93 -16.95 -4.22
N SER A 159 5.69 -16.52 -4.05
CA SER A 159 4.97 -15.74 -5.07
C SER A 159 4.15 -14.61 -4.44
N PRO A 160 3.50 -13.75 -5.25
CA PRO A 160 2.53 -12.81 -4.70
C PRO A 160 1.42 -13.56 -3.92
N PRO A 161 0.92 -13.01 -2.81
CA PRO A 161 1.16 -11.66 -2.34
C PRO A 161 2.26 -11.50 -1.28
N ILE A 162 2.94 -12.58 -0.81
CA ILE A 162 3.88 -12.51 0.31
C ILE A 162 5.32 -12.36 -0.18
N GLY A 163 5.81 -13.30 -1.02
CA GLY A 163 7.22 -13.36 -1.40
C GLY A 163 7.74 -12.04 -1.97
N ILE A 164 7.08 -11.52 -3.00
CA ILE A 164 7.45 -10.23 -3.60
C ILE A 164 7.33 -9.08 -2.60
N ALA A 165 6.33 -9.11 -1.71
CA ALA A 165 6.17 -8.03 -0.73
C ALA A 165 7.33 -8.00 0.28
N ILE A 166 7.85 -9.15 0.70
CA ILE A 166 9.01 -9.23 1.61
C ILE A 166 10.26 -8.66 0.94
N GLU A 167 10.55 -9.05 -0.30
CA GLU A 167 11.69 -8.52 -1.05
C GLU A 167 11.61 -6.99 -1.18
N ARG A 168 10.44 -6.47 -1.56
CA ARG A 168 10.21 -5.03 -1.71
C ARG A 168 10.28 -4.28 -0.39
N LEU A 169 9.88 -4.89 0.73
CA LEU A 169 10.00 -4.29 2.05
C LEU A 169 11.45 -4.15 2.48
N HIS A 170 12.31 -5.13 2.22
CA HIS A 170 13.74 -5.03 2.52
C HIS A 170 14.39 -3.90 1.71
N GLU A 171 14.21 -3.90 0.40
CA GLU A 171 14.70 -2.84 -0.49
C GLU A 171 14.20 -1.45 -0.05
N ALA A 172 12.92 -1.35 0.30
CA ALA A 172 12.30 -0.11 0.74
C ALA A 172 12.89 0.41 2.05
N ALA A 173 13.11 -0.48 3.02
CA ALA A 173 13.69 -0.12 4.32
C ALA A 173 15.12 0.44 4.18
N GLU A 174 15.92 -0.14 3.31
CA GLU A 174 17.29 0.32 3.04
C GLU A 174 17.33 1.69 2.35
N ARG A 175 16.41 1.95 1.42
CA ARG A 175 16.45 3.13 0.55
C ARG A 175 15.65 4.32 1.07
N PHE A 176 14.57 4.07 1.80
CA PHE A 176 13.57 5.08 2.19
C PHE A 176 13.19 5.01 3.66
N GLY A 177 14.05 4.45 4.52
CA GLY A 177 13.71 4.17 5.92
C GLY A 177 13.17 5.36 6.71
N ASP A 178 13.64 6.58 6.44
CA ASP A 178 13.17 7.83 7.06
C ASP A 178 11.74 8.23 6.68
N LYS A 179 11.22 7.70 5.56
CA LYS A 179 9.87 7.94 5.05
C LYS A 179 8.90 6.79 5.33
N LEU A 180 9.38 5.72 5.98
CA LEU A 180 8.61 4.52 6.28
C LEU A 180 8.45 4.34 7.79
N MET A 181 7.24 4.01 8.22
CA MET A 181 6.98 3.56 9.59
C MET A 181 6.44 2.15 9.58
N PHE A 182 7.22 1.21 10.12
CA PHE A 182 6.78 -0.17 10.27
C PHE A 182 5.86 -0.31 11.50
N ILE A 183 4.71 -0.93 11.31
CA ILE A 183 3.67 -1.10 12.33
C ILE A 183 3.39 -2.59 12.48
N HIS A 184 3.75 -3.16 13.63
CA HIS A 184 3.45 -4.55 13.93
C HIS A 184 1.95 -4.72 14.19
N ALA A 185 1.33 -5.68 13.52
CA ALA A 185 -0.10 -5.98 13.67
C ALA A 185 -0.44 -6.41 15.10
N GLU A 186 0.49 -7.08 15.76
CA GLU A 186 0.40 -7.53 17.14
C GLU A 186 0.28 -6.32 18.08
N ASP A 187 1.20 -5.34 17.98
CA ASP A 187 1.20 -4.13 18.80
C ASP A 187 -0.07 -3.29 18.53
N LEU A 188 -0.46 -3.16 17.25
CA LEU A 188 -1.66 -2.43 16.87
C LEU A 188 -2.96 -3.04 17.43
N THR A 189 -2.97 -4.35 17.67
CA THR A 189 -4.13 -5.04 18.26
C THR A 189 -4.10 -5.09 19.79
N GLU A 190 -2.92 -5.03 20.41
CA GLU A 190 -2.72 -5.05 21.85
C GLU A 190 -2.92 -3.66 22.47
N ASP A 191 -2.25 -2.64 21.92
CA ASP A 191 -2.36 -1.25 22.37
C ASP A 191 -2.50 -0.27 21.18
N PRO A 192 -3.71 -0.17 20.59
CA PRO A 192 -3.98 0.68 19.45
C PRO A 192 -3.63 2.15 19.70
N GLN A 193 -3.90 2.66 20.93
CA GLN A 193 -3.70 4.07 21.23
C GLN A 193 -2.22 4.44 21.24
N SER A 194 -1.37 3.62 21.86
CA SER A 194 0.09 3.86 21.87
C SER A 194 0.66 3.84 20.46
N VAL A 195 0.29 2.85 19.64
CA VAL A 195 0.74 2.77 18.24
C VAL A 195 0.25 3.98 17.44
N MET A 196 -1.00 4.39 17.61
CA MET A 196 -1.54 5.53 16.87
C MET A 196 -0.94 6.87 17.31
N ASN A 197 -0.51 7.04 18.57
CA ASN A 197 0.24 8.23 18.99
C ASN A 197 1.54 8.36 18.18
N ASN A 198 2.30 7.28 18.03
CA ASN A 198 3.51 7.25 17.21
C ASN A 198 3.20 7.49 15.72
N VAL A 199 2.07 6.98 15.22
CA VAL A 199 1.63 7.24 13.85
C VAL A 199 1.34 8.72 13.62
N TRP A 200 0.63 9.39 14.54
CA TRP A 200 0.35 10.82 14.42
C TRP A 200 1.62 11.66 14.46
N GLU A 201 2.54 11.37 15.37
CA GLU A 201 3.86 12.01 15.43
C GLU A 201 4.62 11.82 14.11
N PHE A 202 4.68 10.58 13.60
CA PHE A 202 5.34 10.29 12.34
C PHE A 202 4.71 11.05 11.17
N LEU A 203 3.38 11.12 11.07
CA LEU A 203 2.69 11.86 10.01
C LEU A 203 2.82 13.38 10.17
N GLY A 204 3.24 13.87 11.34
CA GLY A 204 3.30 15.29 11.67
C GLY A 204 1.89 15.88 11.85
N GLU A 205 0.99 15.10 12.44
CA GLU A 205 -0.38 15.48 12.78
C GLU A 205 -0.55 15.53 14.31
N GLU A 206 -1.54 16.30 14.77
CA GLU A 206 -1.87 16.42 16.18
C GLU A 206 -2.33 15.06 16.76
N PRO A 207 -1.98 14.77 18.03
CA PRO A 207 -2.44 13.58 18.71
C PRO A 207 -3.98 13.47 18.71
N PHE A 208 -4.48 12.25 18.56
CA PHE A 208 -5.91 11.96 18.54
C PHE A 208 -6.22 10.77 19.46
N VAL A 209 -7.27 10.89 20.29
CA VAL A 209 -7.74 9.81 21.18
C VAL A 209 -8.74 8.95 20.41
N HIS A 210 -8.43 7.68 20.31
CA HIS A 210 -9.26 6.69 19.62
C HIS A 210 -10.30 6.07 20.54
N ASN A 211 -11.44 5.70 19.95
CA ASN A 211 -12.55 5.02 20.65
C ASN A 211 -12.47 3.50 20.44
#